data_74678072522ea87eaf87a8d695f24a77
#
_entry.id   74678072522ea87eaf87a8d695f24a77
#
_cell.length_a   1.000
_cell.length_b   1.000
_cell.length_c   1.000
_cell.angle_alpha   90.00
_cell.angle_beta   90.00
_cell.angle_gamma   90.00
#
_symmetry.space_group_name_H-M   'P 1'
#
loop_
_entity.id
_entity.type
_entity.pdbx_description
1 polymer ?
#
loop_
_entity_poly.entity_id
_entity_poly.type
_entity_poly.pdbx_seq_one_letter_code
_entity_poly.pdbx_strand_id
1 'polypeptide(L)'
;VYIEENTGMQYTGAALMNAGIPLPFATKEYEAYQFSFIRLDEARKLYDEIKKVCDTTDNASDNRLVISVYGGSGSGKTTIAAALQQYFLNDNTACYVLTGDNYPHRIPMRNDEERLNVYNESGEEGLRGYLGTPKEIDFDRINKELSEFKAGKDIIEIKHMGREDGDISYDETDFTGIKVLILEWTHGGSEYLKGVDIPVFLESSPEETKARRIKRGRDENAASPFICRVVELEQEKLDLQGKNARIVVGRDGKVYEQ
;
A
#
# COMPACT_ATOMS: atom_id res chain seq x y z
N VAL A 1 -20.50 4.89 5.72
CA VAL A 1 -19.69 5.23 6.90
C VAL A 1 -18.36 5.77 6.44
N TYR A 2 -17.86 6.76 7.14
CA TYR A 2 -16.55 7.40 6.90
C TYR A 2 -15.70 7.26 8.16
N ILE A 3 -14.40 7.05 8.00
CA ILE A 3 -13.42 7.06 9.08
C ILE A 3 -12.51 8.26 8.89
N GLU A 4 -12.29 9.02 9.94
CA GLU A 4 -11.26 10.04 9.97
C GLU A 4 -9.89 9.35 10.21
N GLU A 5 -8.94 9.58 9.28
CA GLU A 5 -7.69 8.81 9.20
C GLU A 5 -6.78 8.97 10.43
N ASN A 6 -6.75 10.14 11.04
CA ASN A 6 -5.83 10.40 12.15
C ASN A 6 -6.36 9.88 13.50
N THR A 7 -7.69 9.90 13.69
CA THR A 7 -8.32 9.54 14.98
C THR A 7 -8.99 8.19 14.97
N GLY A 8 -9.24 7.61 13.77
CA GLY A 8 -10.02 6.39 13.61
C GLY A 8 -11.52 6.54 13.93
N MET A 9 -11.99 7.77 14.19
CA MET A 9 -13.41 8.02 14.52
C MET A 9 -14.31 7.77 13.31
N GLN A 10 -15.42 7.07 13.55
CA GLN A 10 -16.40 6.77 12.52
C GLN A 10 -17.54 7.79 12.50
N TYR A 11 -17.92 8.20 11.30
CA TYR A 11 -19.00 9.14 11.05
C TYR A 11 -19.97 8.59 10.00
N THR A 12 -21.27 8.85 10.18
CA THR A 12 -22.21 8.70 9.06
C THR A 12 -22.12 9.91 8.13
N GLY A 13 -22.46 9.74 6.85
CA GLY A 13 -22.54 10.89 5.95
C GLY A 13 -23.52 11.96 6.45
N ALA A 14 -24.63 11.54 7.06
CA ALA A 14 -25.60 12.46 7.67
C ALA A 14 -24.99 13.24 8.86
N ALA A 15 -24.18 12.60 9.70
CA ALA A 15 -23.50 13.28 10.80
C ALA A 15 -22.51 14.33 10.27
N LEU A 16 -21.71 13.99 9.26
CA LEU A 16 -20.77 14.94 8.66
C LEU A 16 -21.47 16.13 8.01
N MET A 17 -22.61 15.91 7.35
CA MET A 17 -23.36 16.97 6.67
C MET A 17 -24.16 17.85 7.62
N ASN A 18 -24.70 17.32 8.71
CA ASN A 18 -25.64 18.05 9.56
C ASN A 18 -25.05 18.50 10.91
N ALA A 19 -24.13 17.73 11.49
CA ALA A 19 -23.50 18.02 12.78
C ALA A 19 -22.07 18.59 12.62
N GLY A 20 -21.41 18.27 11.50
CA GLY A 20 -20.02 18.63 11.29
C GLY A 20 -19.04 17.81 12.14
N ILE A 21 -17.81 18.29 12.22
CA ILE A 21 -16.74 17.71 13.03
C ILE A 21 -16.36 18.72 14.10
N PRO A 22 -16.26 18.32 15.38
CA PRO A 22 -15.75 19.21 16.41
C PRO A 22 -14.28 19.53 16.11
N LEU A 23 -13.97 20.81 15.95
CA LEU A 23 -12.59 21.27 15.81
C LEU A 23 -11.90 21.26 17.17
N PRO A 24 -10.62 20.87 17.26
CA PRO A 24 -9.82 21.12 18.43
C PRO A 24 -9.79 22.63 18.74
N PHE A 25 -9.62 22.99 20.01
CA PHE A 25 -9.45 24.41 20.34
C PHE A 25 -8.16 24.91 19.69
N ALA A 26 -8.26 25.93 18.85
CA ALA A 26 -7.11 26.61 18.29
C ALA A 26 -6.31 27.28 19.42
N THR A 27 -5.03 26.99 19.49
CA THR A 27 -4.12 27.55 20.49
C THR A 27 -3.27 28.68 19.95
N LYS A 28 -3.30 28.88 18.62
CA LYS A 28 -2.55 29.92 17.89
C LYS A 28 -3.44 30.60 16.86
N GLU A 29 -3.13 31.86 16.57
CA GLU A 29 -3.73 32.54 15.42
C GLU A 29 -3.36 31.83 14.11
N TYR A 30 -4.32 31.71 13.19
CA TYR A 30 -4.16 31.05 11.88
C TYR A 30 -3.86 29.56 11.92
N GLU A 31 -4.28 28.84 12.95
CA GLU A 31 -4.18 27.39 13.00
C GLU A 31 -5.16 26.76 12.00
N ALA A 32 -4.65 25.89 11.11
CA ALA A 32 -5.44 25.16 10.13
C ALA A 32 -5.51 23.69 10.47
N TYR A 33 -6.71 23.10 10.34
CA TYR A 33 -6.93 21.67 10.54
C TYR A 33 -7.33 21.02 9.23
N GLN A 34 -6.68 19.92 8.89
CA GLN A 34 -7.01 19.09 7.75
C GLN A 34 -7.56 17.76 8.26
N PHE A 35 -8.73 17.37 7.76
CA PHE A 35 -9.34 16.08 8.03
C PHE A 35 -9.36 15.25 6.75
N SER A 36 -8.92 14.01 6.83
CA SER A 36 -9.00 13.05 5.74
C SER A 36 -9.97 11.93 6.11
N PHE A 37 -10.84 11.56 5.19
CA PHE A 37 -11.88 10.56 5.43
C PHE A 37 -11.78 9.42 4.42
N ILE A 38 -11.87 8.19 4.93
CA ILE A 38 -11.96 6.97 4.13
C ILE A 38 -13.41 6.51 4.12
N ARG A 39 -13.90 6.17 2.93
CA ARG A 39 -15.21 5.60 2.74
C ARG A 39 -15.16 4.07 2.88
N LEU A 40 -15.65 3.57 4.02
CA LEU A 40 -15.57 2.13 4.35
C LEU A 40 -16.32 1.21 3.39
N ASP A 41 -17.48 1.64 2.93
CA ASP A 41 -18.33 0.80 2.05
C ASP A 41 -17.63 0.42 0.73
N GLU A 42 -16.61 1.18 0.29
CA GLU A 42 -15.82 0.83 -0.90
C GLU A 42 -14.94 -0.41 -0.69
N ALA A 43 -14.47 -0.64 0.52
CA ALA A 43 -13.66 -1.82 0.86
C ALA A 43 -14.48 -2.99 1.42
N ARG A 44 -15.79 -2.82 1.69
CA ARG A 44 -16.62 -3.87 2.31
C ARG A 44 -16.65 -5.15 1.51
N LYS A 45 -16.90 -5.05 0.22
CA LYS A 45 -16.97 -6.21 -0.67
C LYS A 45 -15.64 -6.95 -0.74
N LEU A 46 -14.54 -6.19 -0.76
CA LEU A 46 -13.21 -6.77 -0.74
C LEU A 46 -12.94 -7.49 0.58
N TYR A 47 -13.31 -6.90 1.71
CA TYR A 47 -13.18 -7.52 3.01
C TYR A 47 -13.98 -8.83 3.08
N ASP A 48 -15.25 -8.81 2.64
CA ASP A 48 -16.12 -10.00 2.64
C ASP A 48 -15.52 -11.11 1.74
N GLU A 49 -14.88 -10.76 0.63
CA GLU A 49 -14.21 -11.73 -0.25
C GLU A 49 -12.93 -12.30 0.37
N ILE A 50 -12.12 -11.46 1.00
CA ILE A 50 -10.93 -11.90 1.76
C ILE A 50 -11.35 -12.91 2.84
N LYS A 51 -12.43 -12.64 3.59
CA LYS A 51 -12.94 -13.55 4.63
C LYS A 51 -13.34 -14.91 4.05
N LYS A 52 -14.03 -14.95 2.90
CA LYS A 52 -14.36 -16.22 2.23
C LYS A 52 -13.12 -17.02 1.85
N VAL A 53 -12.11 -16.34 1.28
CA VAL A 53 -10.82 -16.98 0.94
C VAL A 53 -10.16 -17.56 2.20
N CYS A 54 -10.16 -16.81 3.31
CA CYS A 54 -9.62 -17.30 4.59
C CYS A 54 -10.38 -18.55 5.09
N ASP A 55 -11.71 -18.55 4.98
CA ASP A 55 -12.55 -19.66 5.45
C ASP A 55 -12.41 -20.93 4.60
N THR A 56 -12.03 -20.80 3.34
CA THR A 56 -11.80 -21.92 2.40
C THR A 56 -10.39 -22.47 2.44
N THR A 57 -9.45 -21.74 2.99
CA THR A 57 -8.07 -22.19 3.14
C THR A 57 -7.93 -22.85 4.51
N ASP A 58 -7.42 -24.09 4.57
CA ASP A 58 -7.14 -24.85 5.81
C ASP A 58 -6.06 -24.17 6.69
N ASN A 59 -6.13 -22.86 6.83
CA ASN A 59 -5.30 -22.10 7.72
C ASN A 59 -5.84 -22.31 9.14
N ALA A 60 -5.23 -23.26 9.85
CA ALA A 60 -5.47 -23.46 11.26
C ALA A 60 -5.53 -22.11 11.97
N SER A 61 -6.48 -21.94 12.88
CA SER A 61 -6.87 -20.71 13.58
C SER A 61 -5.75 -19.92 14.29
N ASP A 62 -4.50 -20.37 14.19
CA ASP A 62 -3.31 -19.78 14.82
C ASP A 62 -2.30 -19.16 13.82
N ASN A 63 -2.47 -19.33 12.51
CA ASN A 63 -1.50 -18.82 11.55
C ASN A 63 -1.69 -17.32 11.28
N ARG A 64 -0.59 -16.57 11.34
CA ARG A 64 -0.54 -15.17 10.92
C ARG A 64 -0.71 -15.08 9.40
N LEU A 65 -1.58 -14.17 8.95
CA LEU A 65 -1.96 -13.98 7.55
C LEU A 65 -1.27 -12.74 6.95
N VAL A 66 -0.75 -12.87 5.74
CA VAL A 66 -0.19 -11.76 4.97
C VAL A 66 -1.04 -11.51 3.73
N ILE A 67 -1.63 -10.31 3.66
CA ILE A 67 -2.40 -9.82 2.51
C ILE A 67 -1.56 -8.77 1.81
N SER A 68 -1.32 -8.88 0.50
CA SER A 68 -0.74 -7.77 -0.25
C SER A 68 -1.83 -7.03 -1.03
N VAL A 69 -1.87 -5.70 -0.88
CA VAL A 69 -2.74 -4.80 -1.66
C VAL A 69 -1.85 -4.03 -2.61
N TYR A 70 -1.92 -4.33 -3.91
CA TYR A 70 -1.02 -3.77 -4.90
C TYR A 70 -1.74 -3.23 -6.14
N GLY A 71 -1.04 -2.42 -6.91
CA GLY A 71 -1.56 -1.73 -8.08
C GLY A 71 -0.79 -0.44 -8.35
N GLY A 72 -1.14 0.28 -9.40
CA GLY A 72 -0.46 1.47 -9.86
C GLY A 72 -0.40 2.61 -8.83
N SER A 73 0.53 3.53 -9.03
CA SER A 73 0.60 4.75 -8.21
C SER A 73 -0.70 5.56 -8.35
N GLY A 74 -1.36 5.85 -7.23
CA GLY A 74 -2.67 6.56 -7.22
C GLY A 74 -3.89 5.66 -7.39
N SER A 75 -3.77 4.32 -7.42
CA SER A 75 -4.89 3.37 -7.50
C SER A 75 -5.76 3.33 -6.23
N GLY A 76 -5.28 3.85 -5.10
CA GLY A 76 -6.02 3.85 -3.83
C GLY A 76 -5.57 2.79 -2.83
N LYS A 77 -4.41 2.16 -3.02
CA LYS A 77 -3.86 1.12 -2.13
C LYS A 77 -3.91 1.49 -0.65
N THR A 78 -3.36 2.66 -0.31
CA THR A 78 -3.31 3.15 1.07
C THR A 78 -4.71 3.30 1.68
N THR A 79 -5.66 3.85 0.90
CA THR A 79 -7.05 3.99 1.33
C THR A 79 -7.72 2.63 1.58
N ILE A 80 -7.52 1.69 0.67
CA ILE A 80 -8.07 0.33 0.80
C ILE A 80 -7.42 -0.41 1.97
N ALA A 81 -6.09 -0.33 2.14
CA ALA A 81 -5.38 -0.97 3.25
C ALA A 81 -5.88 -0.46 4.61
N ALA A 82 -6.03 0.85 4.76
CA ALA A 82 -6.57 1.46 5.99
C ALA A 82 -8.02 1.05 6.26
N ALA A 83 -8.86 0.97 5.22
CA ALA A 83 -10.24 0.51 5.37
C ALA A 83 -10.31 -0.98 5.74
N LEU A 84 -9.49 -1.83 5.14
CA LEU A 84 -9.38 -3.24 5.50
C LEU A 84 -8.92 -3.42 6.96
N GLN A 85 -7.89 -2.68 7.37
CA GLN A 85 -7.43 -2.68 8.77
C GLN A 85 -8.59 -2.41 9.72
N GLN A 86 -9.42 -1.40 9.42
CA GLN A 86 -10.56 -1.07 10.26
C GLN A 86 -11.62 -2.18 10.28
N TYR A 87 -11.86 -2.86 9.16
CA TYR A 87 -12.77 -4.01 9.14
C TYR A 87 -12.25 -5.17 10.00
N PHE A 88 -10.96 -5.49 9.92
CA PHE A 88 -10.35 -6.50 10.78
C PHE A 88 -10.46 -6.12 12.27
N LEU A 89 -10.18 -4.87 12.62
CA LEU A 89 -10.30 -4.38 13.99
C LEU A 89 -11.75 -4.46 14.50
N ASN A 90 -12.74 -4.13 13.67
CA ASN A 90 -14.16 -4.27 14.02
C ASN A 90 -14.57 -5.72 14.27
N ASP A 91 -13.91 -6.68 13.64
CA ASP A 91 -14.06 -8.13 13.88
C ASP A 91 -13.12 -8.64 14.99
N ASN A 92 -12.59 -7.78 15.83
CA ASN A 92 -11.64 -8.10 16.92
C ASN A 92 -10.36 -8.83 16.43
N THR A 93 -9.95 -8.62 15.19
CA THR A 93 -8.72 -9.17 14.63
C THR A 93 -7.67 -8.07 14.56
N ALA A 94 -6.62 -8.18 15.36
CA ALA A 94 -5.53 -7.20 15.35
C ALA A 94 -4.75 -7.29 14.03
N CYS A 95 -4.56 -6.12 13.40
CA CYS A 95 -4.02 -6.00 12.05
C CYS A 95 -2.98 -4.88 11.99
N TYR A 96 -1.88 -5.13 11.28
CA TYR A 96 -0.81 -4.16 11.01
C TYR A 96 -0.74 -3.84 9.52
N VAL A 97 -0.60 -2.55 9.17
CA VAL A 97 -0.37 -2.13 7.78
C VAL A 97 1.10 -1.80 7.60
N LEU A 98 1.76 -2.53 6.71
CA LEU A 98 3.15 -2.32 6.33
C LEU A 98 3.19 -1.63 4.96
N THR A 99 3.91 -0.51 4.86
CA THR A 99 4.13 0.14 3.57
C THR A 99 5.34 -0.39 2.85
N GLY A 100 5.16 -0.85 1.62
CA GLY A 100 6.22 -1.36 0.77
C GLY A 100 7.14 -0.26 0.20
N ASP A 101 6.75 1.00 0.31
CA ASP A 101 7.55 2.14 -0.15
C ASP A 101 8.85 2.32 0.67
N ASN A 102 8.99 1.60 1.80
CA ASN A 102 10.21 1.55 2.60
C ASN A 102 11.33 0.67 2.01
N TYR A 103 11.04 -0.18 1.02
CA TYR A 103 11.97 -1.23 0.59
C TYR A 103 12.84 -0.96 -0.66
N PRO A 104 12.77 0.14 -1.41
CA PRO A 104 13.86 0.47 -2.32
C PRO A 104 15.21 0.49 -1.59
N HIS A 105 16.30 0.24 -2.33
CA HIS A 105 17.65 0.36 -1.76
C HIS A 105 18.05 1.80 -1.46
N ARG A 106 17.37 2.77 -2.10
CA ARG A 106 17.67 4.20 -2.05
C ARG A 106 16.43 4.98 -1.66
N ILE A 107 16.63 6.11 -0.98
CA ILE A 107 15.57 7.09 -0.72
C ILE A 107 14.94 7.57 -2.03
N PRO A 108 13.68 8.07 -2.03
CA PRO A 108 12.94 8.37 -3.25
C PRO A 108 13.72 9.20 -4.27
N MET A 109 14.32 10.32 -3.83
CA MET A 109 15.09 11.20 -4.72
C MET A 109 16.27 10.48 -5.38
N ARG A 110 17.03 9.69 -4.61
CA ARG A 110 18.18 8.93 -5.14
C ARG A 110 17.74 7.76 -6.01
N ASN A 111 16.58 7.20 -5.75
CA ASN A 111 16.00 6.16 -6.59
C ASN A 111 15.59 6.71 -7.95
N ASP A 112 14.99 7.90 -8.00
CA ASP A 112 14.63 8.57 -9.25
C ASP A 112 15.87 8.98 -10.06
N GLU A 113 16.93 9.45 -9.40
CA GLU A 113 18.23 9.72 -10.05
C GLU A 113 18.79 8.42 -10.69
N GLU A 114 18.76 7.32 -9.98
CA GLU A 114 19.27 6.04 -10.48
C GLU A 114 18.44 5.50 -11.66
N ARG A 115 17.12 5.60 -11.59
CA ARG A 115 16.22 5.28 -12.71
C ARG A 115 16.58 6.06 -13.96
N LEU A 116 16.87 7.37 -13.80
CA LEU A 116 17.30 8.23 -14.91
C LEU A 116 18.68 7.84 -15.44
N ASN A 117 19.64 7.48 -14.57
CA ASN A 117 20.95 7.00 -14.98
C ASN A 117 20.83 5.71 -15.79
N VAL A 118 20.07 4.74 -15.32
CA VAL A 118 19.81 3.49 -16.05
C VAL A 118 19.17 3.75 -17.41
N TYR A 119 18.23 4.69 -17.48
CA TYR A 119 17.60 5.07 -18.74
C TYR A 119 18.61 5.72 -19.70
N ASN A 120 19.47 6.61 -19.22
CA ASN A 120 20.47 7.28 -20.04
C ASN A 120 21.55 6.32 -20.56
N GLU A 121 21.93 5.31 -19.77
CA GLU A 121 22.95 4.33 -20.12
C GLU A 121 22.44 3.20 -21.02
N SER A 122 21.23 2.73 -20.78
CA SER A 122 20.71 1.48 -21.37
C SER A 122 19.33 1.64 -22.02
N GLY A 123 18.82 2.85 -22.12
CA GLY A 123 17.55 3.16 -22.74
C GLY A 123 16.36 2.57 -22.00
N GLU A 124 15.24 2.49 -22.70
CA GLU A 124 13.98 1.97 -22.13
C GLU A 124 14.07 0.50 -21.71
N GLU A 125 14.78 -0.32 -22.48
CA GLU A 125 14.95 -1.75 -22.18
C GLU A 125 15.72 -1.94 -20.87
N GLY A 126 16.78 -1.14 -20.66
CA GLY A 126 17.53 -1.14 -19.41
C GLY A 126 16.65 -0.72 -18.22
N LEU A 127 15.88 0.35 -18.38
CA LEU A 127 14.96 0.82 -17.36
C LEU A 127 13.88 -0.24 -17.04
N ARG A 128 13.30 -0.87 -18.06
CA ARG A 128 12.35 -1.98 -17.91
C ARG A 128 12.95 -3.15 -17.12
N GLY A 129 14.22 -3.48 -17.38
CA GLY A 129 14.97 -4.51 -16.64
C GLY A 129 15.39 -4.12 -15.23
N TYR A 130 15.28 -2.86 -14.87
CA TYR A 130 15.62 -2.33 -13.54
C TYR A 130 14.41 -2.19 -12.62
N LEU A 131 13.33 -1.55 -13.11
CA LEU A 131 12.14 -1.22 -12.34
C LEU A 131 11.52 -2.46 -11.66
N GLY A 132 11.26 -2.37 -10.37
CA GLY A 132 10.60 -3.41 -9.57
C GLY A 132 11.39 -4.72 -9.46
N THR A 133 12.71 -4.71 -9.69
CA THR A 133 13.59 -5.88 -9.57
C THR A 133 14.49 -5.79 -8.33
N PRO A 134 15.22 -6.87 -7.95
CA PRO A 134 16.17 -6.81 -6.84
C PRO A 134 17.32 -5.80 -7.01
N LYS A 135 17.52 -5.22 -8.18
CA LYS A 135 18.48 -4.12 -8.39
C LYS A 135 17.98 -2.79 -7.81
N GLU A 136 16.69 -2.60 -7.79
CA GLU A 136 16.02 -1.42 -7.26
C GLU A 136 15.54 -1.62 -5.83
N ILE A 137 15.06 -2.82 -5.52
CA ILE A 137 14.27 -3.14 -4.35
C ILE A 137 14.93 -4.20 -3.51
N ASP A 138 14.96 -3.98 -2.20
CA ASP A 138 15.47 -4.89 -1.18
C ASP A 138 14.45 -5.98 -0.84
N PHE A 139 14.22 -6.90 -1.78
CA PHE A 139 13.32 -8.03 -1.57
C PHE A 139 13.79 -8.98 -0.48
N ASP A 140 15.10 -9.08 -0.26
CA ASP A 140 15.65 -9.96 0.79
C ASP A 140 15.21 -9.47 2.16
N ARG A 141 15.21 -8.14 2.35
CA ARG A 141 14.77 -7.53 3.60
C ARG A 141 13.29 -7.77 3.88
N ILE A 142 12.40 -7.41 2.95
CA ILE A 142 10.97 -7.60 3.16
C ILE A 142 10.60 -9.07 3.29
N ASN A 143 11.19 -9.97 2.50
CA ASN A 143 10.93 -11.40 2.60
C ASN A 143 11.34 -11.97 3.96
N LYS A 144 12.45 -11.48 4.54
CA LYS A 144 12.87 -11.82 5.90
C LYS A 144 11.81 -11.39 6.92
N GLU A 145 11.35 -10.14 6.86
CA GLU A 145 10.35 -9.59 7.79
C GLU A 145 9.01 -10.35 7.70
N LEU A 146 8.52 -10.63 6.49
CA LEU A 146 7.31 -11.43 6.29
C LEU A 146 7.48 -12.86 6.81
N SER A 147 8.65 -13.47 6.61
CA SER A 147 8.95 -14.80 7.13
C SER A 147 8.99 -14.84 8.66
N GLU A 148 9.60 -13.84 9.31
CA GLU A 148 9.63 -13.69 10.76
C GLU A 148 8.22 -13.48 11.32
N PHE A 149 7.39 -12.65 10.67
CA PHE A 149 5.99 -12.48 11.03
C PHE A 149 5.23 -13.81 10.95
N LYS A 150 5.30 -14.52 9.84
CA LYS A 150 4.61 -15.83 9.66
C LYS A 150 5.12 -16.89 10.63
N ALA A 151 6.38 -16.84 11.04
CA ALA A 151 6.93 -17.73 12.05
C ALA A 151 6.46 -17.40 13.49
N GLY A 152 5.62 -16.38 13.67
CA GLY A 152 5.08 -16.02 14.98
C GLY A 152 6.01 -15.18 15.85
N LYS A 153 7.08 -14.58 15.28
CA LYS A 153 7.99 -13.72 16.03
C LYS A 153 7.27 -12.44 16.47
N ASP A 154 7.36 -12.10 17.75
CA ASP A 154 6.64 -10.96 18.32
C ASP A 154 7.35 -9.64 18.09
N ILE A 155 8.67 -9.60 18.18
CA ILE A 155 9.45 -8.39 17.91
C ILE A 155 10.20 -8.56 16.61
N ILE A 156 9.89 -7.72 15.62
CA ILE A 156 10.50 -7.76 14.30
C ILE A 156 11.11 -6.39 14.01
N GLU A 157 12.33 -6.38 13.53
CA GLU A 157 12.99 -5.17 13.07
C GLU A 157 12.47 -4.81 11.69
N ILE A 158 11.75 -3.68 11.57
CA ILE A 158 11.13 -3.18 10.34
C ILE A 158 11.96 -2.06 9.74
N LYS A 159 12.15 -2.09 8.42
CA LYS A 159 12.81 -1.02 7.67
C LYS A 159 11.90 0.17 7.52
N HIS A 160 12.42 1.35 7.82
CA HIS A 160 11.80 2.64 7.56
C HIS A 160 12.66 3.47 6.62
N MET A 161 12.00 4.22 5.75
CA MET A 161 12.66 5.08 4.77
C MET A 161 12.05 6.48 4.81
N GLY A 162 12.89 7.48 5.07
CA GLY A 162 12.53 8.89 4.95
C GLY A 162 12.82 9.44 3.56
N ARG A 163 12.99 10.75 3.48
CA ARG A 163 13.18 11.46 2.21
C ARG A 163 14.57 12.06 2.03
N GLU A 164 15.33 12.18 3.10
CA GLU A 164 16.66 12.78 3.10
C GLU A 164 17.76 11.72 3.12
N ASP A 165 18.95 12.07 2.64
CA ASP A 165 20.11 11.19 2.68
C ASP A 165 20.41 10.79 4.13
N GLY A 166 20.47 9.48 4.40
CA GLY A 166 20.65 8.94 5.74
C GLY A 166 19.36 8.57 6.49
N ASP A 167 18.19 8.86 5.94
CA ASP A 167 16.88 8.55 6.54
C ASP A 167 16.43 7.09 6.32
N ILE A 168 17.37 6.15 6.33
CA ILE A 168 17.02 4.72 6.36
C ILE A 168 17.31 4.23 7.76
N SER A 169 16.27 3.82 8.47
CA SER A 169 16.37 3.25 9.82
C SER A 169 15.74 1.86 9.89
N TYR A 170 16.00 1.19 11.01
CA TYR A 170 15.48 -0.13 11.32
C TYR A 170 15.00 -0.10 12.75
N ASP A 171 13.69 -0.25 12.96
CA ASP A 171 13.09 -0.10 14.27
C ASP A 171 12.39 -1.39 14.71
N GLU A 172 12.60 -1.78 15.96
CA GLU A 172 11.88 -2.90 16.56
C GLU A 172 10.39 -2.57 16.68
N THR A 173 9.57 -3.39 16.05
CA THR A 173 8.10 -3.26 16.03
C THR A 173 7.49 -4.46 16.74
N ASP A 174 6.55 -4.21 17.65
CA ASP A 174 5.84 -5.24 18.40
C ASP A 174 4.64 -5.77 17.61
N PHE A 175 4.70 -7.06 17.25
CA PHE A 175 3.63 -7.81 16.58
C PHE A 175 2.88 -8.77 17.53
N THR A 176 3.05 -8.61 18.85
CA THR A 176 2.33 -9.43 19.84
C THR A 176 0.82 -9.32 19.60
N GLY A 177 0.16 -10.45 19.39
CA GLY A 177 -1.28 -10.51 19.13
C GLY A 177 -1.72 -10.08 17.72
N ILE A 178 -0.84 -9.54 16.87
CA ILE A 178 -1.17 -9.22 15.49
C ILE A 178 -1.37 -10.51 14.69
N LYS A 179 -2.55 -10.66 14.08
CA LYS A 179 -2.93 -11.84 13.28
C LYS A 179 -2.85 -11.58 11.78
N VAL A 180 -3.06 -10.34 11.34
CA VAL A 180 -3.08 -9.97 9.93
C VAL A 180 -2.05 -8.87 9.66
N LEU A 181 -1.22 -9.07 8.64
CA LEU A 181 -0.35 -8.04 8.08
C LEU A 181 -0.85 -7.69 6.69
N ILE A 182 -1.17 -6.42 6.47
CA ILE A 182 -1.53 -5.89 5.15
C ILE A 182 -0.31 -5.16 4.59
N LEU A 183 0.31 -5.72 3.57
CA LEU A 183 1.37 -5.05 2.81
C LEU A 183 0.73 -4.21 1.71
N GLU A 184 0.78 -2.88 1.86
CA GLU A 184 0.35 -1.97 0.80
C GLU A 184 1.55 -1.54 -0.03
N TRP A 185 1.55 -1.86 -1.34
CA TRP A 185 2.71 -1.62 -2.17
C TRP A 185 2.40 -1.65 -3.67
N THR A 186 3.19 -0.95 -4.48
CA THR A 186 3.13 -1.08 -5.94
C THR A 186 3.60 -2.46 -6.40
N HIS A 187 4.67 -2.99 -5.79
CA HIS A 187 5.28 -4.26 -6.16
C HIS A 187 4.77 -5.48 -5.36
N GLY A 188 3.60 -5.37 -4.73
CA GLY A 188 3.02 -6.42 -3.88
C GLY A 188 2.60 -7.71 -4.60
N GLY A 189 2.59 -7.71 -5.95
CA GLY A 189 2.38 -8.89 -6.80
C GLY A 189 3.65 -9.40 -7.47
N SER A 190 4.83 -8.92 -7.06
CA SER A 190 6.12 -9.29 -7.67
C SER A 190 6.47 -10.76 -7.43
N GLU A 191 7.06 -11.42 -8.43
CA GLU A 191 7.61 -12.78 -8.33
C GLU A 191 8.77 -12.91 -7.32
N TYR A 192 9.44 -11.79 -7.01
CA TYR A 192 10.50 -11.73 -6.00
C TYR A 192 9.97 -11.66 -4.57
N LEU A 193 8.70 -11.29 -4.39
CA LEU A 193 8.05 -11.21 -3.07
C LEU A 193 7.55 -12.59 -2.66
N LYS A 194 7.85 -12.99 -1.41
CA LYS A 194 7.49 -14.30 -0.86
C LYS A 194 6.69 -14.15 0.43
N GLY A 195 5.90 -15.18 0.76
CA GLY A 195 5.19 -15.21 2.03
C GLY A 195 3.85 -14.49 2.03
N VAL A 196 3.38 -13.97 0.90
CA VAL A 196 2.02 -13.44 0.73
C VAL A 196 1.03 -14.58 0.58
N ASP A 197 -0.06 -14.55 1.35
CA ASP A 197 -1.11 -15.56 1.31
C ASP A 197 -2.24 -15.14 0.37
N ILE A 198 -2.63 -13.86 0.40
CA ILE A 198 -3.72 -13.31 -0.40
C ILE A 198 -3.22 -12.07 -1.16
N PRO A 199 -2.78 -12.23 -2.41
CA PRO A 199 -2.48 -11.09 -3.27
C PRO A 199 -3.77 -10.48 -3.84
N VAL A 200 -3.98 -9.17 -3.55
CA VAL A 200 -5.12 -8.37 -3.99
C VAL A 200 -4.66 -7.31 -4.97
N PHE A 201 -5.10 -7.39 -6.21
CA PHE A 201 -4.77 -6.42 -7.26
C PHE A 201 -5.84 -5.36 -7.42
N LEU A 202 -5.45 -4.09 -7.38
CA LEU A 202 -6.31 -2.95 -7.68
C LEU A 202 -6.07 -2.50 -9.11
N GLU A 203 -7.00 -2.82 -10.00
CA GLU A 203 -6.92 -2.37 -11.40
C GLU A 203 -7.02 -0.84 -11.50
N SER A 204 -6.12 -0.26 -12.27
CA SER A 204 -6.14 1.18 -12.59
C SER A 204 -5.33 1.41 -13.85
N SER A 205 -5.58 2.54 -14.54
CA SER A 205 -4.70 2.97 -15.62
C SER A 205 -3.90 4.21 -15.22
N PRO A 206 -2.74 4.45 -15.87
CA PRO A 206 -1.96 5.67 -15.66
C PRO A 206 -2.78 6.94 -15.89
N GLU A 207 -3.72 6.95 -16.84
CA GLU A 207 -4.59 8.09 -17.15
C GLU A 207 -5.56 8.38 -16.02
N GLU A 208 -6.24 7.34 -15.48
CA GLU A 208 -7.19 7.48 -14.37
C GLU A 208 -6.51 7.98 -13.10
N THR A 209 -5.27 7.54 -12.87
CA THR A 209 -4.52 7.89 -11.67
C THR A 209 -3.74 9.20 -11.79
N LYS A 210 -3.51 9.70 -13.03
CA LYS A 210 -2.71 10.91 -13.30
C LYS A 210 -3.19 12.13 -12.51
N ALA A 211 -4.50 12.40 -12.54
CA ALA A 211 -5.07 13.53 -11.82
C ALA A 211 -4.88 13.41 -10.29
N ARG A 212 -5.01 12.19 -9.75
CA ARG A 212 -4.80 11.92 -8.31
C ARG A 212 -3.34 12.09 -7.93
N ARG A 213 -2.39 11.63 -8.77
CA ARG A 213 -0.94 11.79 -8.54
C ARG A 213 -0.53 13.27 -8.52
N ILE A 214 -0.99 14.05 -9.50
CA ILE A 214 -0.75 15.49 -9.56
C ILE A 214 -1.34 16.19 -8.33
N LYS A 215 -2.58 15.87 -7.96
CA LYS A 215 -3.25 16.47 -6.78
C LYS A 215 -2.53 16.18 -5.46
N ARG A 216 -1.90 15.01 -5.33
CA ARG A 216 -1.13 14.66 -4.12
C ARG A 216 0.09 15.55 -3.89
N GLY A 217 0.64 16.18 -4.94
CA GLY A 217 1.78 17.09 -4.84
C GLY A 217 3.05 16.51 -4.22
N ARG A 218 3.14 15.18 -4.12
CA ARG A 218 4.31 14.50 -3.50
C ARG A 218 5.53 14.49 -4.42
N ASP A 219 5.28 14.52 -5.74
CA ASP A 219 6.30 14.49 -6.78
C ASP A 219 6.23 15.81 -7.55
N GLU A 220 7.19 16.70 -7.33
CA GLU A 220 7.29 17.98 -8.03
C GLU A 220 7.34 17.79 -9.56
N ASN A 221 7.83 16.64 -10.01
CA ASN A 221 8.00 16.26 -11.42
C ASN A 221 6.96 15.25 -11.92
N ALA A 222 5.83 15.05 -11.22
CA ALA A 222 4.82 14.02 -11.56
C ALA A 222 4.29 14.11 -13.01
N ALA A 223 4.43 15.28 -13.65
CA ALA A 223 4.05 15.52 -15.05
C ALA A 223 5.23 15.45 -16.04
N SER A 224 6.46 15.17 -15.58
CA SER A 224 7.60 15.07 -16.49
C SER A 224 7.45 13.89 -17.45
N PRO A 225 7.91 14.00 -18.71
CA PRO A 225 7.83 12.90 -19.67
C PRO A 225 8.51 11.61 -19.17
N PHE A 226 9.64 11.75 -18.47
CA PHE A 226 10.36 10.62 -17.90
C PHE A 226 9.54 9.88 -16.82
N ILE A 227 9.00 10.63 -15.85
CA ILE A 227 8.15 10.02 -14.79
C ILE A 227 6.89 9.39 -15.38
N CYS A 228 6.27 10.02 -16.38
CA CYS A 228 5.15 9.39 -17.09
C CYS A 228 5.58 8.05 -17.71
N ARG A 229 6.76 7.98 -18.33
CA ARG A 229 7.27 6.74 -18.92
C ARG A 229 7.59 5.67 -17.88
N VAL A 230 8.19 6.04 -16.74
CA VAL A 230 8.39 5.11 -15.61
C VAL A 230 7.06 4.49 -15.19
N VAL A 231 6.02 5.30 -14.99
CA VAL A 231 4.70 4.82 -14.58
C VAL A 231 4.06 3.90 -15.61
N GLU A 232 4.23 4.18 -16.92
CA GLU A 232 3.74 3.29 -17.98
C GLU A 232 4.44 1.93 -17.94
N LEU A 233 5.76 1.91 -17.79
CA LEU A 233 6.56 0.68 -17.68
C LEU A 233 6.23 -0.12 -16.42
N GLU A 234 6.00 0.56 -15.30
CA GLU A 234 5.53 -0.07 -14.07
C GLU A 234 4.13 -0.69 -14.27
N GLN A 235 3.22 0.04 -14.96
CA GLN A 235 1.87 -0.47 -15.23
C GLN A 235 1.88 -1.72 -16.09
N GLU A 236 2.72 -1.80 -17.13
CA GLU A 236 2.86 -3.02 -17.95
C GLU A 236 3.24 -4.24 -17.09
N LYS A 237 4.14 -4.06 -16.09
CA LYS A 237 4.49 -5.13 -15.15
C LYS A 237 3.33 -5.47 -14.22
N LEU A 238 2.62 -4.49 -13.72
CA LEU A 238 1.47 -4.68 -12.85
C LEU A 238 0.35 -5.44 -13.54
N ASP A 239 0.09 -5.16 -14.82
CA ASP A 239 -0.93 -5.87 -15.61
C ASP A 239 -0.56 -7.36 -15.79
N LEU A 240 0.73 -7.69 -15.84
CA LEU A 240 1.19 -9.08 -15.84
C LEU A 240 1.06 -9.73 -14.47
N GLN A 241 1.45 -9.02 -13.41
CA GLN A 241 1.35 -9.49 -12.02
C GLN A 241 -0.11 -9.67 -11.58
N GLY A 242 -1.02 -8.81 -12.05
CA GLY A 242 -2.45 -8.89 -11.79
C GLY A 242 -3.09 -10.21 -12.22
N LYS A 243 -2.53 -10.89 -13.22
CA LYS A 243 -2.99 -12.22 -13.66
C LYS A 243 -2.77 -13.33 -12.62
N ASN A 244 -1.89 -13.10 -11.66
CA ASN A 244 -1.59 -14.02 -10.57
C ASN A 244 -2.20 -13.59 -9.23
N ALA A 245 -3.03 -12.54 -9.24
CA ALA A 245 -3.75 -12.11 -8.05
C ALA A 245 -4.78 -13.16 -7.62
N ARG A 246 -4.98 -13.34 -6.33
CA ARG A 246 -6.08 -14.16 -5.82
C ARG A 246 -7.40 -13.41 -5.91
N ILE A 247 -7.38 -12.11 -5.64
CA ILE A 247 -8.53 -11.23 -5.70
C ILE A 247 -8.21 -10.02 -6.56
N VAL A 248 -9.14 -9.64 -7.42
CA VAL A 248 -9.02 -8.43 -8.24
C VAL A 248 -10.15 -7.47 -7.90
N VAL A 249 -9.80 -6.21 -7.69
CA VAL A 249 -10.73 -5.09 -7.62
C VAL A 249 -10.67 -4.36 -8.95
N GLY A 250 -11.71 -4.55 -9.77
CA GLY A 250 -11.80 -3.93 -11.08
C GLY A 250 -12.02 -2.43 -11.04
N ARG A 251 -11.79 -1.76 -12.15
CA ARG A 251 -12.00 -0.29 -12.29
C ARG A 251 -13.44 0.13 -12.01
N ASP A 252 -14.40 -0.76 -12.21
CA ASP A 252 -15.83 -0.56 -11.91
C ASP A 252 -16.17 -0.80 -10.42
N GLY A 253 -15.18 -1.06 -9.60
CA GLY A 253 -15.33 -1.37 -8.17
C GLY A 253 -15.90 -2.75 -7.88
N LYS A 254 -15.99 -3.62 -8.89
CA LYS A 254 -16.33 -5.02 -8.65
C LYS A 254 -15.14 -5.79 -8.11
N VAL A 255 -15.42 -6.71 -7.21
CA VAL A 255 -14.44 -7.62 -6.60
C VAL A 255 -14.72 -9.03 -7.09
N TYR A 256 -13.67 -9.72 -7.54
CA TYR A 256 -13.75 -11.10 -7.99
C TYR A 256 -12.52 -11.91 -7.58
N GLU A 257 -12.74 -13.15 -7.22
CA GLU A 257 -11.70 -14.17 -7.01
C GLU A 257 -11.28 -14.73 -8.36
N GLN A 258 -9.96 -14.95 -8.59
CA GLN A 258 -9.40 -15.59 -9.79
C GLN A 258 -9.05 -17.05 -9.52
#